data_029d64fa3ee7d9824c7602a9b7cf01c3
#
_entry.id   029d64fa3ee7d9824c7602a9b7cf01c3
#
_cell.length_a   1.000
_cell.length_b   1.000
_cell.length_c   1.000
_cell.angle_alpha   90.00
_cell.angle_beta   90.00
_cell.angle_gamma   90.00
#
_symmetry.space_group_name_H-M   'P 1'
#
loop_
_entity.id
_entity.type
_entity.pdbx_description
1 polymer ?
#
loop_
_entity_poly.entity_id
_entity_poly.type
_entity_poly.pdbx_seq_one_letter_code
_entity_poly.pdbx_strand_id
1 'polypeptide(L)'
;METGVQLGGLYKKATYLEPYLKNQSGLVIVDSGDLLNEDEELPESVVQASKLKAELIAQIYGKIGIDAVNVGELDLVLGINFLKELAKKENFPLISANLVDEKNEPLFKRYVVKKVSGKSIGIFGVIGDTSEMSEKVGRITNGAASIQDPLKAAESIVQELAGKVDYMIALTHQGTNRDWVIARRVKGIDLVVGSHDKQKTKDPYEAEKTLIVQAGEKGQYLGVLEVAMDGTKAAKNTLAPLGEEIVDSPAIKAMISAYNDKVAEIYGGSSESKPAAGSVTLKLSACEPCHSEQVKQWHTTDHAHAYETLSKKSKQFEPKCLACHTTRFEQPDGFMMKQQQMELVNVQCECCHGSAKEHLSDMKPIPTPKPTMALCVKCHTPDRCPTFEADAKKVMEKIKH
;
A
#
# COMPACT_ATOMS: atom_id res chain seq x y z
N MET A 1 -21.56 -7.80 -8.33
CA MET A 1 -20.69 -7.86 -9.54
C MET A 1 -19.88 -6.57 -9.52
N GLU A 2 -18.63 -6.64 -9.09
CA GLU A 2 -17.73 -5.49 -9.19
C GLU A 2 -17.39 -5.33 -10.67
N THR A 3 -17.73 -4.18 -11.20
CA THR A 3 -17.39 -3.80 -12.57
C THR A 3 -15.88 -3.79 -12.69
N GLY A 4 -15.29 -4.40 -13.71
CA GLY A 4 -13.86 -4.50 -13.96
C GLY A 4 -13.13 -3.16 -14.17
N VAL A 5 -13.49 -2.14 -13.39
CA VAL A 5 -12.96 -0.77 -13.44
C VAL A 5 -11.85 -0.64 -12.41
N GLN A 6 -10.72 -0.11 -12.83
CA GLN A 6 -9.60 0.18 -11.94
C GLN A 6 -9.97 1.37 -11.02
N LEU A 7 -10.04 1.11 -9.70
CA LEU A 7 -10.34 2.11 -8.68
C LEU A 7 -9.06 2.62 -8.01
N GLY A 8 -9.15 3.83 -7.44
CA GLY A 8 -8.12 4.43 -6.59
C GLY A 8 -7.23 5.44 -7.32
N GLY A 9 -6.28 5.97 -6.58
CA GLY A 9 -5.29 6.94 -7.03
C GLY A 9 -5.31 8.24 -6.22
N LEU A 10 -4.12 8.70 -5.83
CA LEU A 10 -3.96 9.92 -5.00
C LEU A 10 -4.51 11.17 -5.71
N TYR A 11 -4.38 11.26 -7.03
CA TYR A 11 -4.91 12.37 -7.82
C TYR A 11 -6.44 12.41 -7.81
N LYS A 12 -7.13 11.27 -7.87
CA LYS A 12 -8.58 11.18 -7.77
C LYS A 12 -9.08 11.48 -6.36
N LYS A 13 -8.37 10.98 -5.33
CA LYS A 13 -8.64 11.30 -3.93
C LYS A 13 -8.59 12.82 -3.70
N ALA A 14 -7.56 13.50 -4.20
CA ALA A 14 -7.44 14.94 -4.08
C ALA A 14 -8.60 15.69 -4.76
N THR A 15 -8.95 15.31 -6.00
CA THR A 15 -10.09 15.92 -6.72
C THR A 15 -11.41 15.69 -5.99
N TYR A 16 -11.66 14.48 -5.50
CA TYR A 16 -12.88 14.17 -4.75
C TYR A 16 -13.01 15.01 -3.47
N LEU A 17 -11.90 15.29 -2.79
CA LEU A 17 -11.87 16.08 -1.56
C LEU A 17 -11.99 17.59 -1.79
N GLU A 18 -11.72 18.13 -3.00
CA GLU A 18 -11.75 19.57 -3.27
C GLU A 18 -13.02 20.30 -2.80
N PRO A 19 -14.25 19.79 -3.02
CA PRO A 19 -15.46 20.44 -2.53
C PRO A 19 -15.51 20.56 -1.00
N TYR A 20 -15.04 19.55 -0.29
CA TYR A 20 -14.98 19.52 1.17
C TYR A 20 -13.90 20.48 1.70
N LEU A 21 -12.75 20.56 1.03
CA LEU A 21 -11.65 21.46 1.41
C LEU A 21 -12.01 22.94 1.21
N LYS A 22 -12.85 23.27 0.24
CA LYS A 22 -13.35 24.64 0.04
C LYS A 22 -14.26 25.11 1.18
N ASN A 23 -14.92 24.17 1.86
CA ASN A 23 -15.80 24.41 3.00
C ASN A 23 -15.19 23.83 4.28
N GLN A 24 -14.01 24.32 4.69
CA GLN A 24 -13.19 23.76 5.77
C GLN A 24 -13.82 23.79 7.18
N SER A 25 -14.99 24.41 7.34
CA SER A 25 -15.63 24.57 8.65
C SER A 25 -16.32 23.31 9.14
N GLY A 26 -15.67 22.23 9.37
CA GLY A 26 -16.30 21.01 9.87
C GLY A 26 -15.65 19.73 9.38
N LEU A 27 -14.49 19.82 8.76
CA LEU A 27 -13.82 18.68 8.16
C LEU A 27 -12.70 18.13 9.04
N VAL A 28 -12.70 16.79 9.19
CA VAL A 28 -11.59 16.00 9.76
C VAL A 28 -11.20 14.94 8.75
N ILE A 29 -9.93 14.87 8.37
CA ILE A 29 -9.40 13.90 7.42
C ILE A 29 -8.42 12.99 8.15
N VAL A 30 -8.66 11.67 8.14
CA VAL A 30 -7.86 10.69 8.87
C VAL A 30 -7.55 9.46 8.02
N ASP A 31 -6.52 8.74 8.43
CA ASP A 31 -6.16 7.43 7.86
C ASP A 31 -5.76 6.46 8.99
N SER A 32 -6.13 5.19 8.89
CA SER A 32 -5.99 4.21 9.96
C SER A 32 -4.77 3.28 9.83
N GLY A 33 -3.78 3.64 9.01
CA GLY A 33 -2.48 2.98 8.93
C GLY A 33 -2.26 2.09 7.70
N ASP A 34 -1.03 1.60 7.56
CA ASP A 34 -0.49 0.95 6.36
C ASP A 34 -0.62 1.82 5.10
N LEU A 35 -0.39 3.11 5.29
CA LEU A 35 -0.52 4.11 4.24
C LEU A 35 0.72 4.25 3.38
N LEU A 36 1.91 4.14 3.99
CA LEU A 36 3.18 4.50 3.37
C LEU A 36 3.85 3.32 2.67
N ASN A 37 3.54 2.09 3.09
CA ASN A 37 4.06 0.86 2.51
C ASN A 37 3.02 -0.25 2.60
N GLU A 38 3.11 -1.23 1.70
CA GLU A 38 2.17 -2.36 1.61
C GLU A 38 2.87 -3.73 1.58
N ASP A 39 4.21 -3.75 1.67
CA ASP A 39 5.03 -4.97 1.66
C ASP A 39 5.60 -5.25 3.05
N GLU A 40 5.66 -6.52 3.45
CA GLU A 40 6.27 -6.94 4.73
C GLU A 40 7.79 -6.87 4.72
N GLU A 41 8.40 -6.95 3.55
CA GLU A 41 9.85 -6.92 3.34
C GLU A 41 10.18 -6.11 2.10
N LEU A 42 11.26 -5.34 2.15
CA LEU A 42 11.76 -4.59 1.01
C LEU A 42 13.17 -5.07 0.68
N PRO A 43 13.42 -5.56 -0.55
CA PRO A 43 14.78 -5.74 -1.03
C PRO A 43 15.59 -4.45 -0.89
N GLU A 44 16.87 -4.56 -0.52
CA GLU A 44 17.73 -3.38 -0.32
C GLU A 44 17.75 -2.43 -1.52
N SER A 45 17.67 -3.00 -2.73
CA SER A 45 17.64 -2.25 -3.99
C SER A 45 16.44 -1.32 -4.14
N VAL A 46 15.30 -1.61 -3.49
CA VAL A 46 14.06 -0.82 -3.64
C VAL A 46 13.76 0.08 -2.43
N VAL A 47 14.49 -0.05 -1.33
CA VAL A 47 14.27 0.73 -0.09
C VAL A 47 14.23 2.23 -0.36
N GLN A 48 15.16 2.74 -1.18
CA GLN A 48 15.24 4.17 -1.47
C GLN A 48 14.02 4.65 -2.28
N ALA A 49 13.57 3.90 -3.29
CA ALA A 49 12.36 4.23 -4.05
C ALA A 49 11.11 4.20 -3.15
N SER A 50 11.02 3.22 -2.25
CA SER A 50 9.91 3.10 -1.28
C SER A 50 9.88 4.29 -0.32
N LYS A 51 11.03 4.75 0.17
CA LYS A 51 11.11 5.97 1.00
C LYS A 51 10.71 7.23 0.24
N LEU A 52 11.16 7.40 -1.00
CA LEU A 52 10.73 8.52 -1.86
C LEU A 52 9.21 8.49 -2.11
N LYS A 53 8.63 7.30 -2.29
CA LYS A 53 7.20 7.14 -2.43
C LYS A 53 6.45 7.53 -1.16
N ALA A 54 6.95 7.15 0.01
CA ALA A 54 6.40 7.57 1.29
C ALA A 54 6.48 9.09 1.49
N GLU A 55 7.59 9.74 1.10
CA GLU A 55 7.71 11.21 1.09
C GLU A 55 6.66 11.85 0.18
N LEU A 56 6.50 11.34 -1.04
CA LEU A 56 5.46 11.82 -1.96
C LEU A 56 4.05 11.69 -1.36
N ILE A 57 3.74 10.54 -0.75
CA ILE A 57 2.44 10.32 -0.10
C ILE A 57 2.24 11.34 1.02
N ALA A 58 3.22 11.53 1.90
CA ALA A 58 3.14 12.49 2.99
C ALA A 58 2.92 13.93 2.48
N GLN A 59 3.62 14.34 1.41
CA GLN A 59 3.44 15.65 0.77
C GLN A 59 2.05 15.83 0.17
N ILE A 60 1.52 14.80 -0.50
CA ILE A 60 0.17 14.85 -1.08
C ILE A 60 -0.88 14.94 0.03
N TYR A 61 -0.75 14.13 1.09
CA TYR A 61 -1.66 14.17 2.22
C TYR A 61 -1.56 15.49 3.00
N GLY A 62 -0.38 16.08 3.09
CA GLY A 62 -0.21 17.43 3.62
C GLY A 62 -0.99 18.48 2.80
N LYS A 63 -0.97 18.37 1.46
CA LYS A 63 -1.78 19.26 0.58
C LYS A 63 -3.29 19.08 0.74
N ILE A 64 -3.76 17.87 0.97
CA ILE A 64 -5.19 17.60 1.22
C ILE A 64 -5.58 17.82 2.68
N GLY A 65 -4.65 18.21 3.54
CA GLY A 65 -4.92 18.61 4.91
C GLY A 65 -5.25 17.48 5.85
N ILE A 66 -4.49 16.36 5.80
CA ILE A 66 -4.65 15.25 6.73
C ILE A 66 -4.44 15.69 8.18
N ASP A 67 -5.30 15.25 9.09
CA ASP A 67 -5.26 15.63 10.51
C ASP A 67 -4.60 14.59 11.41
N ALA A 68 -4.72 13.32 11.06
CA ALA A 68 -4.08 12.22 11.76
C ALA A 68 -3.93 10.99 10.87
N VAL A 69 -2.81 10.30 11.02
CA VAL A 69 -2.53 9.00 10.39
C VAL A 69 -2.07 8.05 11.47
N ASN A 70 -2.81 6.96 11.71
CA ASN A 70 -2.33 5.91 12.59
C ASN A 70 -1.16 5.17 11.93
N VAL A 71 -0.24 4.66 12.72
CA VAL A 71 0.86 3.82 12.23
C VAL A 71 0.40 2.37 12.20
N GLY A 72 0.42 1.75 11.01
CA GLY A 72 0.24 0.32 10.84
C GLY A 72 1.58 -0.44 10.84
N GLU A 73 1.55 -1.77 10.85
CA GLU A 73 2.77 -2.58 10.91
C GLU A 73 3.61 -2.49 9.63
N LEU A 74 2.97 -2.32 8.47
CA LEU A 74 3.70 -2.23 7.20
C LEU A 74 4.39 -0.87 7.01
N ASP A 75 3.89 0.20 7.65
CA ASP A 75 4.60 1.48 7.66
C ASP A 75 5.98 1.35 8.31
N LEU A 76 6.11 0.48 9.35
CA LEU A 76 7.36 0.27 10.09
C LEU A 76 8.48 -0.36 9.26
N VAL A 77 8.16 -1.00 8.15
CA VAL A 77 9.14 -1.57 7.20
C VAL A 77 10.11 -0.51 6.64
N LEU A 78 9.65 0.75 6.55
CA LEU A 78 10.47 1.88 6.11
C LEU A 78 11.51 2.31 7.18
N GLY A 79 11.37 1.82 8.40
CA GLY A 79 12.22 2.13 9.54
C GLY A 79 11.69 3.25 10.43
N ILE A 80 11.73 3.04 11.75
CA ILE A 80 11.19 3.97 12.76
C ILE A 80 11.81 5.36 12.65
N ASN A 81 13.14 5.44 12.48
CA ASN A 81 13.84 6.72 12.37
C ASN A 81 13.40 7.49 11.12
N PHE A 82 13.27 6.80 9.98
CA PHE A 82 12.76 7.42 8.76
C PHE A 82 11.34 7.97 8.96
N LEU A 83 10.45 7.23 9.61
CA LEU A 83 9.06 7.68 9.87
C LEU A 83 9.03 8.92 10.79
N LYS A 84 9.90 8.96 11.82
CA LYS A 84 10.04 10.12 12.70
C LYS A 84 10.57 11.37 11.96
N GLU A 85 11.56 11.18 11.09
CA GLU A 85 12.10 12.25 10.24
C GLU A 85 11.06 12.74 9.23
N LEU A 86 10.34 11.83 8.58
CA LEU A 86 9.25 12.14 7.66
C LEU A 86 8.14 12.95 8.34
N ALA A 87 7.70 12.50 9.52
CA ALA A 87 6.69 13.19 10.30
C ALA A 87 7.12 14.64 10.65
N LYS A 88 8.40 14.83 11.00
CA LYS A 88 8.95 16.16 11.31
C LYS A 88 9.12 17.03 10.06
N LYS A 89 9.71 16.48 9.00
CA LYS A 89 10.05 17.19 7.76
C LYS A 89 8.81 17.70 7.03
N GLU A 90 7.82 16.83 6.88
CA GLU A 90 6.60 17.12 6.11
C GLU A 90 5.43 17.58 7.02
N ASN A 91 5.66 17.77 8.33
CA ASN A 91 4.61 18.01 9.32
C ASN A 91 3.48 16.97 9.21
N PHE A 92 3.86 15.71 8.95
CA PHE A 92 2.94 14.62 8.69
C PHE A 92 2.47 13.99 10.01
N PRO A 93 1.16 13.99 10.31
CA PRO A 93 0.65 13.74 11.66
C PRO A 93 0.54 12.23 11.98
N LEU A 94 1.69 11.53 12.04
CA LEU A 94 1.74 10.14 12.50
C LEU A 94 1.43 10.04 13.99
N ILE A 95 0.51 9.14 14.36
CA ILE A 95 0.12 8.87 15.75
C ILE A 95 0.10 7.36 16.03
N SER A 96 0.43 6.99 17.27
CA SER A 96 0.16 5.66 17.83
C SER A 96 0.23 5.72 19.35
N ALA A 97 -0.81 5.26 20.05
CA ALA A 97 -0.87 5.29 21.50
C ALA A 97 -0.21 4.07 22.16
N ASN A 98 0.03 2.99 21.41
CA ASN A 98 0.50 1.72 21.96
C ASN A 98 1.71 1.10 21.27
N LEU A 99 2.34 1.79 20.30
CA LEU A 99 3.67 1.45 19.82
C LEU A 99 4.73 2.10 20.70
N VAL A 100 5.58 1.29 21.33
CA VAL A 100 6.60 1.75 22.28
C VAL A 100 7.97 1.20 21.92
N ASP A 101 9.02 1.88 22.39
CA ASP A 101 10.40 1.43 22.30
C ASP A 101 10.76 0.42 23.43
N GLU A 102 12.02 -0.01 23.48
CA GLU A 102 12.57 -0.94 24.48
C GLU A 102 12.43 -0.44 25.93
N LYS A 103 12.25 0.88 26.13
CA LYS A 103 12.05 1.49 27.45
C LYS A 103 10.58 1.70 27.79
N ASN A 104 9.66 1.20 26.97
CA ASN A 104 8.23 1.44 27.01
C ASN A 104 7.83 2.92 26.81
N GLU A 105 8.68 3.72 26.15
CA GLU A 105 8.33 5.09 25.78
C GLU A 105 7.61 5.12 24.41
N PRO A 106 6.58 5.96 24.25
CA PRO A 106 5.85 6.06 23.00
C PRO A 106 6.76 6.44 21.82
N LEU A 107 6.70 5.68 20.73
CA LEU A 107 7.46 5.95 19.51
C LEU A 107 6.93 7.15 18.73
N PHE A 108 5.64 7.41 18.80
CA PHE A 108 4.92 8.48 18.12
C PHE A 108 4.06 9.28 19.09
N LYS A 109 3.48 10.40 18.64
CA LYS A 109 2.45 11.10 19.40
C LYS A 109 1.28 10.13 19.65
N ARG A 110 0.76 10.10 20.85
CA ARG A 110 -0.34 9.19 21.21
C ARG A 110 -1.66 9.63 20.60
N TYR A 111 -1.88 10.95 20.48
CA TYR A 111 -3.09 11.57 19.96
C TYR A 111 -2.83 12.97 19.42
N VAL A 112 -3.81 13.52 18.73
CA VAL A 112 -3.91 14.93 18.35
C VAL A 112 -5.28 15.47 18.78
N VAL A 113 -5.38 16.79 18.99
CA VAL A 113 -6.65 17.48 19.23
C VAL A 113 -6.82 18.54 18.14
N LYS A 114 -7.89 18.44 17.37
CA LYS A 114 -8.26 19.41 16.31
C LYS A 114 -9.48 20.21 16.74
N LYS A 115 -9.44 21.53 16.53
CA LYS A 115 -10.62 22.39 16.69
C LYS A 115 -11.35 22.53 15.36
N VAL A 116 -12.63 22.20 15.34
CA VAL A 116 -13.48 22.18 14.15
C VAL A 116 -14.83 22.78 14.50
N SER A 117 -15.24 23.85 13.84
CA SER A 117 -16.54 24.53 14.09
C SER A 117 -16.83 24.81 15.56
N GLY A 118 -15.81 25.23 16.31
CA GLY A 118 -15.93 25.52 17.75
C GLY A 118 -15.92 24.30 18.68
N LYS A 119 -15.82 23.08 18.12
CA LYS A 119 -15.71 21.82 18.86
C LYS A 119 -14.27 21.32 18.87
N SER A 120 -13.90 20.64 19.95
CA SER A 120 -12.59 19.99 20.09
C SER A 120 -12.73 18.50 19.80
N ILE A 121 -12.01 18.01 18.78
CA ILE A 121 -12.04 16.60 18.38
C ILE A 121 -10.73 15.94 18.81
N GLY A 122 -10.80 14.95 19.69
CA GLY A 122 -9.67 14.11 20.09
C GLY A 122 -9.53 12.95 19.10
N ILE A 123 -8.32 12.72 18.60
CA ILE A 123 -8.03 11.64 17.64
C ILE A 123 -6.81 10.89 18.13
N PHE A 124 -6.94 9.59 18.39
CA PHE A 124 -5.83 8.74 18.80
C PHE A 124 -5.72 7.50 17.92
N GLY A 125 -4.53 6.89 17.88
CA GLY A 125 -4.27 5.70 17.09
C GLY A 125 -3.89 4.49 17.94
N VAL A 126 -4.36 3.29 17.58
CA VAL A 126 -3.91 2.02 18.18
C VAL A 126 -3.71 0.97 17.08
N ILE A 127 -2.73 0.07 17.33
CA ILE A 127 -2.48 -1.13 16.53
C ILE A 127 -2.83 -2.37 17.37
N GLY A 128 -3.28 -3.44 16.72
CA GLY A 128 -3.66 -4.68 17.39
C GLY A 128 -2.46 -5.42 17.99
N ASP A 129 -2.69 -6.14 19.10
CA ASP A 129 -1.70 -6.89 19.86
C ASP A 129 -1.83 -8.41 19.73
N THR A 130 -2.35 -8.91 18.59
CA THR A 130 -2.34 -10.37 18.34
C THR A 130 -0.91 -10.90 18.37
N SER A 131 -0.72 -12.18 18.70
CA SER A 131 0.62 -12.80 18.67
C SER A 131 1.27 -12.62 17.30
N GLU A 132 0.51 -12.84 16.22
CA GLU A 132 0.97 -12.65 14.85
C GLU A 132 1.43 -11.20 14.58
N MET A 133 0.63 -10.20 14.98
CA MET A 133 0.96 -8.79 14.81
C MET A 133 2.19 -8.39 15.64
N SER A 134 2.27 -8.85 16.88
CA SER A 134 3.39 -8.57 17.77
C SER A 134 4.69 -9.20 17.26
N GLU A 135 4.64 -10.42 16.77
CA GLU A 135 5.78 -11.10 16.14
C GLU A 135 6.21 -10.38 14.85
N LYS A 136 5.25 -9.96 14.02
CA LYS A 136 5.51 -9.22 12.79
C LYS A 136 6.21 -7.89 13.10
N VAL A 137 5.69 -7.09 14.03
CA VAL A 137 6.31 -5.82 14.45
C VAL A 137 7.71 -6.05 15.02
N GLY A 138 7.89 -7.06 15.88
CA GLY A 138 9.19 -7.44 16.42
C GLY A 138 10.21 -7.79 15.33
N ARG A 139 9.80 -8.58 14.35
CA ARG A 139 10.64 -8.97 13.20
C ARG A 139 10.99 -7.77 12.31
N ILE A 140 10.01 -6.98 11.91
CA ILE A 140 10.20 -5.81 11.03
C ILE A 140 11.14 -4.78 11.66
N THR A 141 11.02 -4.58 12.97
CA THR A 141 11.80 -3.54 13.68
C THR A 141 13.07 -4.08 14.34
N ASN A 142 13.41 -5.36 14.15
CA ASN A 142 14.51 -6.04 14.85
C ASN A 142 14.43 -5.87 16.39
N GLY A 143 13.22 -5.92 16.95
CA GLY A 143 12.96 -5.76 18.38
C GLY A 143 12.94 -4.32 18.88
N ALA A 144 13.20 -3.31 18.04
CA ALA A 144 13.23 -1.90 18.45
C ALA A 144 11.84 -1.31 18.78
N ALA A 145 10.75 -2.02 18.43
CA ALA A 145 9.38 -1.66 18.78
C ALA A 145 8.61 -2.86 19.33
N SER A 146 7.68 -2.56 20.25
CA SER A 146 6.70 -3.51 20.75
C SER A 146 5.31 -2.88 20.83
N ILE A 147 4.28 -3.72 20.87
CA ILE A 147 2.88 -3.32 20.94
C ILE A 147 2.39 -3.53 22.38
N GLN A 148 1.90 -2.47 23.01
CA GLN A 148 1.20 -2.56 24.30
C GLN A 148 -0.29 -2.87 24.08
N ASP A 149 -0.98 -3.31 25.14
CA ASP A 149 -2.41 -3.60 25.13
C ASP A 149 -3.22 -2.40 24.59
N PRO A 150 -3.91 -2.53 23.43
CA PRO A 150 -4.63 -1.45 22.79
C PRO A 150 -5.84 -0.96 23.61
N LEU A 151 -6.46 -1.84 24.43
CA LEU A 151 -7.58 -1.45 25.28
C LEU A 151 -7.09 -0.52 26.41
N LYS A 152 -6.01 -0.89 27.08
CA LYS A 152 -5.41 -0.05 28.15
C LYS A 152 -4.91 1.28 27.61
N ALA A 153 -4.30 1.26 26.43
CA ALA A 153 -3.85 2.49 25.76
C ALA A 153 -5.04 3.41 25.44
N ALA A 154 -6.11 2.86 24.87
CA ALA A 154 -7.33 3.61 24.56
C ALA A 154 -8.00 4.16 25.83
N GLU A 155 -8.14 3.36 26.90
CA GLU A 155 -8.67 3.79 28.20
C GLU A 155 -7.86 4.96 28.77
N SER A 156 -6.52 4.87 28.73
CA SER A 156 -5.63 5.94 29.19
C SER A 156 -5.85 7.24 28.43
N ILE A 157 -5.98 7.19 27.08
CA ILE A 157 -6.23 8.39 26.26
C ILE A 157 -7.61 8.98 26.57
N VAL A 158 -8.64 8.15 26.64
CA VAL A 158 -10.00 8.63 26.95
C VAL A 158 -10.04 9.32 28.32
N GLN A 159 -9.38 8.76 29.34
CA GLN A 159 -9.27 9.40 30.64
C GLN A 159 -8.50 10.72 30.58
N GLU A 160 -7.38 10.77 29.87
CA GLU A 160 -6.55 11.97 29.72
C GLU A 160 -7.30 13.12 29.03
N LEU A 161 -8.15 12.80 28.04
CA LEU A 161 -8.92 13.76 27.26
C LEU A 161 -10.34 14.02 27.78
N ALA A 162 -10.76 13.31 28.83
CA ALA A 162 -12.08 13.50 29.44
C ALA A 162 -12.34 14.97 29.81
N GLY A 163 -13.46 15.52 29.33
CA GLY A 163 -13.85 16.92 29.53
C GLY A 163 -13.00 17.96 28.77
N LYS A 164 -12.01 17.54 27.99
CA LYS A 164 -11.17 18.41 27.16
C LYS A 164 -11.56 18.39 25.67
N VAL A 165 -12.29 17.38 25.26
CA VAL A 165 -12.77 17.20 23.88
C VAL A 165 -14.27 16.96 23.85
N ASP A 166 -14.92 17.39 22.76
CA ASP A 166 -16.35 17.23 22.53
C ASP A 166 -16.67 15.92 21.78
N TYR A 167 -15.71 15.35 21.07
CA TYR A 167 -15.86 14.13 20.27
C TYR A 167 -14.55 13.36 20.22
N MET A 168 -14.60 12.03 20.34
CA MET A 168 -13.43 11.17 20.39
C MET A 168 -13.41 10.18 19.22
N ILE A 169 -12.35 10.22 18.43
CA ILE A 169 -12.12 9.31 17.30
C ILE A 169 -10.95 8.38 17.63
N ALA A 170 -11.16 7.08 17.53
CA ALA A 170 -10.12 6.05 17.56
C ALA A 170 -9.80 5.59 16.13
N LEU A 171 -8.57 5.77 15.70
CA LEU A 171 -8.03 5.16 14.48
C LEU A 171 -7.43 3.81 14.86
N THR A 172 -7.99 2.73 14.34
CA THR A 172 -7.60 1.39 14.76
C THR A 172 -7.02 0.58 13.59
N HIS A 173 -5.88 -0.07 13.83
CA HIS A 173 -5.28 -1.00 12.88
C HIS A 173 -5.23 -2.40 13.51
N GLN A 174 -6.40 -3.07 13.58
CA GLN A 174 -6.55 -4.34 14.32
C GLN A 174 -7.66 -5.27 13.82
N GLY A 175 -8.42 -4.84 12.80
CA GLY A 175 -9.54 -5.57 12.21
C GLY A 175 -10.86 -5.43 12.97
N THR A 176 -11.96 -5.64 12.24
CA THR A 176 -13.34 -5.38 12.66
C THR A 176 -13.71 -6.04 13.99
N ASN A 177 -13.30 -7.28 14.21
CA ASN A 177 -13.65 -7.99 15.45
C ASN A 177 -13.10 -7.29 16.71
N ARG A 178 -11.88 -6.76 16.63
CA ARG A 178 -11.25 -6.02 17.72
C ARG A 178 -11.79 -4.60 17.82
N ASP A 179 -12.21 -4.01 16.70
CA ASP A 179 -12.91 -2.72 16.69
C ASP A 179 -14.23 -2.78 17.47
N TRP A 180 -14.97 -3.89 17.36
CA TRP A 180 -16.13 -4.15 18.18
C TRP A 180 -15.80 -4.26 19.68
N VAL A 181 -14.67 -4.88 20.03
CA VAL A 181 -14.24 -5.02 21.43
C VAL A 181 -13.89 -3.67 22.02
N ILE A 182 -13.09 -2.84 21.33
CA ILE A 182 -12.68 -1.52 21.83
C ILE A 182 -13.89 -0.60 21.97
N ALA A 183 -14.80 -0.58 20.99
CA ALA A 183 -16.02 0.23 21.01
C ALA A 183 -16.96 -0.11 22.19
N ARG A 184 -17.04 -1.39 22.56
CA ARG A 184 -17.89 -1.83 23.68
C ARG A 184 -17.25 -1.63 25.05
N ARG A 185 -15.93 -1.83 25.16
CA ARG A 185 -15.23 -1.82 26.45
C ARG A 185 -14.74 -0.44 26.85
N VAL A 186 -14.28 0.37 25.90
CA VAL A 186 -13.71 1.69 26.21
C VAL A 186 -14.80 2.75 26.05
N LYS A 187 -15.41 3.14 27.15
CA LYS A 187 -16.47 4.17 27.15
C LYS A 187 -15.88 5.55 26.89
N GLY A 188 -16.55 6.36 26.07
CA GLY A 188 -16.10 7.71 25.72
C GLY A 188 -15.45 7.81 24.35
N ILE A 189 -15.42 6.73 23.57
CA ILE A 189 -15.13 6.76 22.13
C ILE A 189 -16.45 6.96 21.40
N ASP A 190 -16.52 7.95 20.50
CA ASP A 190 -17.70 8.24 19.70
C ASP A 190 -17.63 7.56 18.32
N LEU A 191 -16.42 7.45 17.77
CA LEU A 191 -16.18 6.88 16.44
C LEU A 191 -14.91 6.02 16.43
N VAL A 192 -15.01 4.83 15.87
CA VAL A 192 -13.87 3.99 15.47
C VAL A 192 -13.77 4.02 13.94
N VAL A 193 -12.62 4.45 13.44
CA VAL A 193 -12.24 4.31 12.03
C VAL A 193 -11.24 3.17 11.95
N GLY A 194 -11.73 2.00 11.53
CA GLY A 194 -10.97 0.76 11.52
C GLY A 194 -10.20 0.53 10.22
N SER A 195 -9.25 -0.41 10.30
CA SER A 195 -8.50 -0.94 9.15
C SER A 195 -7.93 -2.33 9.45
N HIS A 196 -6.99 -2.81 8.65
CA HIS A 196 -6.27 -4.08 8.66
C HIS A 196 -6.99 -5.23 7.93
N ASP A 197 -8.29 -5.47 8.17
CA ASP A 197 -9.05 -6.57 7.53
C ASP A 197 -9.81 -6.16 6.25
N LYS A 198 -9.53 -4.96 5.73
CA LYS A 198 -9.93 -4.46 4.41
C LYS A 198 -11.45 -4.36 4.18
N GLN A 199 -12.22 -4.29 5.27
CA GLN A 199 -13.68 -4.23 5.17
C GLN A 199 -14.16 -2.91 4.55
N LYS A 200 -15.30 -2.97 3.90
CA LYS A 200 -16.00 -1.83 3.31
C LYS A 200 -17.33 -1.63 4.04
N THR A 201 -17.42 -0.61 4.86
CA THR A 201 -18.62 -0.33 5.66
C THR A 201 -19.50 0.65 4.92
N LYS A 202 -20.61 0.15 4.33
CA LYS A 202 -21.59 1.02 3.68
C LYS A 202 -22.39 1.81 4.70
N ASP A 203 -22.95 1.11 5.67
CA ASP A 203 -23.67 1.70 6.79
C ASP A 203 -22.82 1.52 8.06
N PRO A 204 -22.66 2.56 8.92
CA PRO A 204 -21.88 2.44 10.14
C PRO A 204 -22.42 1.30 11.02
N TYR A 205 -21.52 0.48 11.56
CA TYR A 205 -21.91 -0.39 12.66
C TYR A 205 -22.05 0.45 13.94
N GLU A 206 -23.02 0.11 14.77
CA GLU A 206 -23.22 0.76 16.05
C GLU A 206 -22.97 -0.23 17.19
N ALA A 207 -21.97 0.06 18.01
CA ALA A 207 -21.64 -0.67 19.22
C ALA A 207 -21.97 0.20 20.43
N GLU A 208 -23.18 0.02 21.00
CA GLU A 208 -23.73 0.87 22.07
C GLU A 208 -23.88 2.34 21.63
N LYS A 209 -22.87 3.17 21.90
CA LYS A 209 -22.84 4.60 21.54
C LYS A 209 -21.74 4.94 20.54
N THR A 210 -20.94 3.98 20.18
CA THR A 210 -19.77 4.15 19.31
C THR A 210 -20.09 3.70 17.90
N LEU A 211 -19.85 4.54 16.91
CA LEU A 211 -19.93 4.18 15.50
C LEU A 211 -18.63 3.50 15.06
N ILE A 212 -18.72 2.52 14.15
CA ILE A 212 -17.55 1.85 13.57
C ILE A 212 -17.69 1.90 12.05
N VAL A 213 -16.64 2.38 11.36
CA VAL A 213 -16.57 2.46 9.90
C VAL A 213 -15.20 2.00 9.38
N GLN A 214 -15.18 1.48 8.15
CA GLN A 214 -13.96 1.17 7.40
C GLN A 214 -14.17 1.49 5.92
N ALA A 215 -13.12 1.88 5.20
CA ALA A 215 -13.19 2.30 3.80
C ALA A 215 -12.49 1.34 2.81
N GLY A 216 -12.19 0.11 3.21
CA GLY A 216 -11.49 -0.85 2.36
C GLY A 216 -9.99 -0.63 2.33
N GLU A 217 -9.34 -0.98 1.21
CA GLU A 217 -7.89 -0.97 1.05
C GLU A 217 -7.42 -0.17 -0.17
N LYS A 218 -6.09 0.05 -0.28
CA LYS A 218 -5.40 0.61 -1.46
C LYS A 218 -5.93 1.96 -1.95
N GLY A 219 -6.66 2.69 -1.10
CA GLY A 219 -7.25 3.97 -1.48
C GLY A 219 -8.25 3.86 -2.64
N GLN A 220 -8.90 2.70 -2.82
CA GLN A 220 -9.94 2.49 -3.83
C GLN A 220 -11.23 3.22 -3.51
N TYR A 221 -11.50 3.42 -2.24
CA TYR A 221 -12.67 4.11 -1.72
C TYR A 221 -12.27 5.24 -0.78
N LEU A 222 -13.14 6.23 -0.68
CA LEU A 222 -13.10 7.26 0.34
C LEU A 222 -14.36 7.16 1.18
N GLY A 223 -14.22 6.95 2.49
CA GLY A 223 -15.31 7.02 3.45
C GLY A 223 -15.59 8.48 3.80
N VAL A 224 -16.83 8.92 3.66
CA VAL A 224 -17.29 10.25 4.09
C VAL A 224 -18.40 10.02 5.10
N LEU A 225 -18.10 10.29 6.37
CA LEU A 225 -19.03 10.19 7.47
C LEU A 225 -19.46 11.61 7.90
N GLU A 226 -20.72 11.92 7.72
CA GLU A 226 -21.35 13.14 8.22
C GLU A 226 -21.94 12.86 9.60
N VAL A 227 -21.51 13.59 10.63
CA VAL A 227 -21.98 13.41 12.01
C VAL A 227 -22.59 14.69 12.53
N ALA A 228 -23.81 14.61 13.04
CA ALA A 228 -24.44 15.72 13.75
C ALA A 228 -23.87 15.79 15.19
N MET A 229 -23.33 16.96 15.56
CA MET A 229 -22.75 17.21 16.87
C MET A 229 -23.72 17.99 17.79
N ASP A 230 -25.01 17.92 17.51
CA ASP A 230 -26.10 18.57 18.26
C ASP A 230 -26.78 17.62 19.26
N GLY A 231 -26.28 16.41 19.41
CA GLY A 231 -26.83 15.36 20.27
C GLY A 231 -27.86 14.45 19.58
N THR A 232 -28.23 14.69 18.31
CA THR A 232 -29.20 13.87 17.58
C THR A 232 -28.64 12.52 17.11
N LYS A 233 -27.34 12.31 17.20
CA LYS A 233 -26.62 11.12 16.71
C LYS A 233 -26.90 10.77 15.23
N ALA A 234 -27.39 11.70 14.46
CA ALA A 234 -27.56 11.47 13.05
C ALA A 234 -26.19 11.30 12.38
N ALA A 235 -25.98 10.14 11.77
CA ALA A 235 -24.77 9.86 11.03
C ALA A 235 -25.15 9.34 9.64
N LYS A 236 -24.50 9.86 8.61
CA LYS A 236 -24.63 9.38 7.25
C LYS A 236 -23.26 9.02 6.71
N ASN A 237 -23.08 7.77 6.34
CA ASN A 237 -21.86 7.31 5.71
C ASN A 237 -22.04 7.18 4.19
N THR A 238 -21.03 7.64 3.46
CA THR A 238 -20.94 7.45 2.02
C THR A 238 -19.59 6.81 1.72
N LEU A 239 -19.60 5.62 1.14
CA LEU A 239 -18.38 4.96 0.68
C LEU A 239 -18.25 5.22 -0.83
N ALA A 240 -17.46 6.24 -1.17
CA ALA A 240 -17.29 6.70 -2.54
C ALA A 240 -16.18 5.91 -3.26
N PRO A 241 -16.47 5.18 -4.35
CA PRO A 241 -15.45 4.58 -5.18
C PRO A 241 -14.68 5.69 -5.92
N LEU A 242 -13.34 5.59 -5.97
CA LEU A 242 -12.51 6.52 -6.72
C LEU A 242 -12.30 5.99 -8.15
N GLY A 243 -13.35 6.05 -8.97
CA GLY A 243 -13.42 5.50 -10.32
C GLY A 243 -12.90 6.42 -11.43
N GLU A 244 -13.07 5.99 -12.67
CA GLU A 244 -12.60 6.73 -13.86
C GLU A 244 -13.39 8.03 -14.12
N GLU A 245 -14.57 8.15 -13.56
CA GLU A 245 -15.41 9.35 -13.63
C GLU A 245 -14.83 10.55 -12.88
N ILE A 246 -13.88 10.31 -11.96
CA ILE A 246 -13.19 11.36 -11.21
C ILE A 246 -11.97 11.83 -12.00
N VAL A 247 -11.97 13.09 -12.37
CA VAL A 247 -10.86 13.71 -13.11
C VAL A 247 -9.60 13.76 -12.24
N ASP A 248 -8.46 13.44 -12.84
CA ASP A 248 -7.17 13.48 -12.16
C ASP A 248 -6.78 14.92 -11.77
N SER A 249 -6.39 15.16 -10.52
CA SER A 249 -5.86 16.46 -10.08
C SER A 249 -4.55 16.79 -10.82
N PRO A 250 -4.48 17.87 -11.62
CA PRO A 250 -3.25 18.23 -12.32
C PRO A 250 -2.07 18.50 -11.38
N ALA A 251 -2.33 19.12 -10.22
CA ALA A 251 -1.31 19.42 -9.23
C ALA A 251 -0.69 18.14 -8.64
N ILE A 252 -1.51 17.15 -8.31
CA ILE A 252 -1.00 15.85 -7.78
C ILE A 252 -0.32 15.07 -8.90
N LYS A 253 -0.83 15.13 -10.13
CA LYS A 253 -0.21 14.49 -11.29
C LYS A 253 1.22 15.03 -11.54
N ALA A 254 1.42 16.34 -11.41
CA ALA A 254 2.75 16.95 -11.50
C ALA A 254 3.69 16.46 -10.38
N MET A 255 3.21 16.30 -9.13
CA MET A 255 4.02 15.76 -8.03
C MET A 255 4.43 14.30 -8.30
N ILE A 256 3.53 13.48 -8.81
CA ILE A 256 3.83 12.10 -9.18
C ILE A 256 4.83 12.05 -10.35
N SER A 257 4.72 12.94 -11.33
CA SER A 257 5.72 13.05 -12.41
C SER A 257 7.10 13.38 -11.86
N ALA A 258 7.21 14.40 -11.01
CA ALA A 258 8.48 14.76 -10.38
C ALA A 258 9.08 13.63 -9.51
N TYR A 259 8.26 12.83 -8.86
CA TYR A 259 8.70 11.61 -8.18
C TYR A 259 9.26 10.58 -9.18
N ASN A 260 8.54 10.31 -10.28
CA ASN A 260 9.02 9.38 -11.30
C ASN A 260 10.38 9.83 -11.88
N ASP A 261 10.56 11.14 -12.10
CA ASP A 261 11.83 11.71 -12.59
C ASP A 261 12.97 11.49 -11.59
N LYS A 262 12.73 11.69 -10.28
CA LYS A 262 13.72 11.40 -9.23
C LYS A 262 14.08 9.92 -9.15
N VAL A 263 13.09 9.04 -9.25
CA VAL A 263 13.34 7.60 -9.27
C VAL A 263 14.14 7.21 -10.51
N ALA A 264 13.82 7.79 -11.67
CA ALA A 264 14.57 7.60 -12.90
C ALA A 264 16.02 8.11 -12.79
N GLU A 265 16.26 9.23 -12.12
CA GLU A 265 17.62 9.76 -11.87
C GLU A 265 18.45 8.80 -11.03
N ILE A 266 17.85 8.21 -9.97
CA ILE A 266 18.54 7.29 -9.06
C ILE A 266 18.84 5.94 -9.72
N TYR A 267 17.92 5.41 -10.49
CA TYR A 267 17.98 4.05 -11.04
C TYR A 267 18.24 4.00 -12.55
N GLY A 268 18.05 5.10 -13.28
CA GLY A 268 18.22 5.18 -14.73
C GLY A 268 19.65 5.46 -15.19
N GLY A 269 20.56 5.75 -14.27
CA GLY A 269 21.98 5.94 -14.58
C GLY A 269 22.58 4.62 -15.05
N SER A 270 23.17 4.60 -16.25
CA SER A 270 23.90 3.47 -16.81
C SER A 270 25.11 3.14 -15.92
N SER A 271 24.89 2.38 -14.85
CA SER A 271 25.99 1.68 -14.23
C SER A 271 26.31 0.49 -15.13
N GLU A 272 27.46 0.51 -15.78
CA GLU A 272 28.12 -0.70 -16.30
C GLU A 272 28.50 -1.60 -15.10
N SER A 273 27.49 -2.03 -14.33
CA SER A 273 27.71 -3.04 -13.30
C SER A 273 27.80 -4.37 -14.01
N LYS A 274 29.04 -4.87 -14.12
CA LYS A 274 29.31 -6.24 -14.55
C LYS A 274 28.43 -7.19 -13.74
N PRO A 275 27.77 -8.18 -14.37
CA PRO A 275 27.05 -9.22 -13.66
C PRO A 275 27.94 -9.79 -12.55
N ALA A 276 27.36 -10.11 -11.41
CA ALA A 276 28.10 -10.79 -10.33
C ALA A 276 28.80 -12.03 -10.92
N ALA A 277 30.09 -12.18 -10.63
CA ALA A 277 30.88 -13.29 -11.19
C ALA A 277 30.20 -14.62 -10.85
N GLY A 278 29.78 -15.37 -11.88
CA GLY A 278 29.09 -16.66 -11.75
C GLY A 278 27.56 -16.64 -11.96
N SER A 279 26.91 -15.48 -12.14
CA SER A 279 25.50 -15.43 -12.52
C SER A 279 25.37 -15.61 -14.04
N VAL A 280 24.82 -16.71 -14.47
CA VAL A 280 24.43 -16.92 -15.89
C VAL A 280 23.01 -16.41 -16.02
N THR A 281 22.85 -15.15 -16.41
CA THR A 281 21.55 -14.58 -16.76
C THR A 281 21.07 -15.21 -18.06
N LEU A 282 19.96 -15.92 -18.01
CA LEU A 282 19.38 -16.55 -19.19
C LEU A 282 18.54 -15.55 -19.95
N LYS A 283 19.10 -15.03 -21.01
CA LYS A 283 18.43 -14.17 -21.97
C LYS A 283 17.50 -15.02 -22.85
N LEU A 284 16.49 -14.42 -23.41
CA LEU A 284 15.63 -15.07 -24.42
C LEU A 284 16.43 -15.76 -25.53
N SER A 285 17.55 -15.13 -25.95
CA SER A 285 18.48 -15.68 -26.93
C SER A 285 19.12 -17.01 -26.55
N ALA A 286 19.13 -17.39 -25.27
CA ALA A 286 19.60 -18.70 -24.83
C ALA A 286 18.58 -19.82 -25.11
N CYS A 287 17.30 -19.48 -25.18
CA CYS A 287 16.20 -20.41 -25.44
C CYS A 287 15.98 -20.64 -26.96
N GLU A 288 16.22 -19.59 -27.75
CA GLU A 288 15.89 -19.53 -29.18
C GLU A 288 16.51 -20.65 -30.05
N PRO A 289 17.78 -21.10 -29.85
CA PRO A 289 18.37 -22.14 -30.70
C PRO A 289 17.61 -23.46 -30.66
N CYS A 290 16.94 -23.81 -29.55
CA CYS A 290 16.19 -25.04 -29.43
C CYS A 290 14.66 -24.84 -29.46
N HIS A 291 14.18 -23.63 -29.12
CA HIS A 291 12.76 -23.31 -28.98
C HIS A 291 12.32 -22.14 -29.90
N SER A 292 12.81 -22.12 -31.14
CA SER A 292 12.58 -21.01 -32.07
C SER A 292 11.10 -20.71 -32.34
N GLU A 293 10.26 -21.74 -32.44
CA GLU A 293 8.82 -21.58 -32.72
C GLU A 293 8.10 -20.96 -31.50
N GLN A 294 8.49 -21.36 -30.27
CA GLN A 294 7.95 -20.81 -29.02
C GLN A 294 8.37 -19.35 -28.83
N VAL A 295 9.62 -19.03 -29.20
CA VAL A 295 10.12 -17.64 -29.17
C VAL A 295 9.37 -16.76 -30.19
N LYS A 296 9.14 -17.25 -31.40
CA LYS A 296 8.32 -16.54 -32.42
C LYS A 296 6.90 -16.27 -31.91
N GLN A 297 6.26 -17.28 -31.31
CA GLN A 297 4.93 -17.12 -30.74
C GLN A 297 4.96 -16.10 -29.60
N TRP A 298 5.92 -16.19 -28.66
CA TRP A 298 6.05 -15.25 -27.54
C TRP A 298 6.12 -13.80 -28.02
N HIS A 299 6.85 -13.49 -29.09
CA HIS A 299 6.93 -12.17 -29.67
C HIS A 299 5.56 -11.60 -30.14
N THR A 300 4.56 -12.44 -30.35
CA THR A 300 3.20 -12.02 -30.72
C THR A 300 2.32 -11.71 -29.51
N THR A 301 2.80 -11.96 -28.29
CA THR A 301 2.04 -11.78 -27.05
C THR A 301 2.29 -10.44 -26.39
N ASP A 302 1.34 -9.98 -25.57
CA ASP A 302 1.49 -8.77 -24.75
C ASP A 302 2.65 -8.89 -23.72
N HIS A 303 3.04 -10.12 -23.35
CA HIS A 303 4.17 -10.39 -22.47
C HIS A 303 5.51 -9.94 -23.08
N ALA A 304 5.65 -9.99 -24.38
CA ALA A 304 6.86 -9.52 -25.09
C ALA A 304 6.99 -7.99 -25.10
N HIS A 305 5.93 -7.27 -24.77
CA HIS A 305 5.85 -5.81 -24.78
C HIS A 305 5.54 -5.22 -23.39
N ALA A 306 5.61 -6.04 -22.35
CA ALA A 306 5.21 -5.66 -21.00
C ALA A 306 5.97 -4.42 -20.47
N TYR A 307 7.29 -4.36 -20.64
CA TYR A 307 8.11 -3.24 -20.18
C TYR A 307 7.84 -1.94 -20.94
N GLU A 308 7.52 -2.03 -22.22
CA GLU A 308 7.18 -0.87 -23.04
C GLU A 308 5.96 -0.11 -22.49
N THR A 309 5.00 -0.83 -21.91
CA THR A 309 3.82 -0.24 -21.27
C THR A 309 4.19 0.62 -20.07
N LEU A 310 5.24 0.27 -19.35
CA LEU A 310 5.77 1.05 -18.24
C LEU A 310 6.47 2.32 -18.73
N SER A 311 7.32 2.20 -19.76
CA SER A 311 8.04 3.33 -20.34
C SER A 311 7.08 4.41 -20.84
N LYS A 312 6.00 4.02 -21.53
CA LYS A 312 4.94 4.93 -22.00
C LYS A 312 4.25 5.70 -20.87
N LYS A 313 4.28 5.15 -19.65
CA LYS A 313 3.65 5.75 -18.44
C LYS A 313 4.67 6.33 -17.46
N SER A 314 5.95 6.40 -17.82
CA SER A 314 7.06 6.79 -16.93
C SER A 314 7.11 5.99 -15.63
N LYS A 315 6.82 4.67 -15.70
CA LYS A 315 6.77 3.72 -14.59
C LYS A 315 7.88 2.65 -14.65
N GLN A 316 8.81 2.77 -15.58
CA GLN A 316 9.88 1.80 -15.80
C GLN A 316 10.90 1.68 -14.65
N PHE A 317 10.78 2.53 -13.63
CA PHE A 317 11.60 2.47 -12.42
C PHE A 317 10.76 2.23 -11.14
N GLU A 318 9.46 1.98 -11.28
CA GLU A 318 8.59 1.66 -10.15
C GLU A 318 8.72 0.16 -9.80
N PRO A 319 9.26 -0.21 -8.61
CA PRO A 319 9.53 -1.61 -8.26
C PRO A 319 8.33 -2.52 -8.39
N LYS A 320 7.16 -2.06 -7.93
CA LYS A 320 5.91 -2.83 -8.01
C LYS A 320 5.41 -3.08 -9.43
N CYS A 321 5.77 -2.21 -10.36
CA CYS A 321 5.49 -2.44 -11.77
C CYS A 321 6.49 -3.42 -12.38
N LEU A 322 7.78 -3.22 -12.06
CA LEU A 322 8.87 -4.07 -12.56
C LEU A 322 8.70 -5.53 -12.16
N ALA A 323 8.19 -5.81 -10.96
CA ALA A 323 7.93 -7.17 -10.48
C ALA A 323 7.07 -8.03 -11.44
N CYS A 324 6.15 -7.41 -12.18
CA CYS A 324 5.27 -8.08 -13.15
C CYS A 324 5.67 -7.83 -14.60
N HIS A 325 6.55 -6.87 -14.89
CA HIS A 325 6.89 -6.43 -16.23
C HIS A 325 8.34 -6.73 -16.65
N THR A 326 9.08 -7.46 -15.79
CA THR A 326 10.45 -7.89 -16.07
C THR A 326 10.66 -9.35 -15.69
N THR A 327 11.75 -9.93 -16.13
CA THR A 327 12.04 -11.35 -15.89
C THR A 327 12.66 -11.55 -14.54
N ARG A 328 11.96 -12.27 -13.63
CA ARG A 328 12.45 -12.65 -12.29
C ARG A 328 13.00 -11.47 -11.49
N PHE A 329 12.22 -10.38 -11.39
CA PHE A 329 12.59 -9.16 -10.68
C PHE A 329 13.21 -9.43 -9.31
N GLU A 330 14.40 -8.84 -9.04
CA GLU A 330 15.16 -8.93 -7.78
C GLU A 330 15.47 -10.37 -7.30
N GLN A 331 15.37 -11.36 -8.19
CA GLN A 331 15.86 -12.70 -7.90
C GLN A 331 17.32 -12.86 -8.38
N PRO A 332 18.08 -13.79 -7.80
CA PRO A 332 19.44 -14.05 -8.26
C PRO A 332 19.56 -14.16 -9.74
N ASP A 333 19.80 -14.26 -10.66
CA ASP A 333 19.76 -14.38 -12.12
C ASP A 333 18.55 -13.68 -12.79
N GLY A 334 17.94 -12.69 -12.15
CA GLY A 334 16.79 -11.94 -12.68
C GLY A 334 17.10 -10.47 -12.95
N PHE A 335 16.09 -9.72 -13.36
CA PHE A 335 16.19 -8.27 -13.54
C PHE A 335 16.45 -7.59 -12.20
N MET A 336 17.58 -6.89 -12.11
CA MET A 336 17.96 -6.12 -10.93
C MET A 336 17.78 -4.64 -11.17
N MET A 337 17.03 -3.96 -10.32
CA MET A 337 16.70 -2.55 -10.49
C MET A 337 17.95 -1.65 -10.62
N LYS A 338 18.99 -1.92 -9.83
CA LYS A 338 20.26 -1.17 -9.88
C LYS A 338 21.09 -1.43 -11.14
N GLN A 339 20.87 -2.53 -11.85
CA GLN A 339 21.69 -2.95 -13.00
C GLN A 339 21.00 -2.67 -14.33
N GLN A 340 19.66 -2.53 -14.32
CA GLN A 340 18.84 -2.22 -15.52
C GLN A 340 19.17 -3.11 -16.72
N GLN A 341 19.22 -4.45 -16.52
CA GLN A 341 19.53 -5.38 -17.60
C GLN A 341 18.42 -5.39 -18.66
N MET A 342 18.58 -4.60 -19.69
CA MET A 342 17.57 -4.45 -20.77
C MET A 342 17.27 -5.75 -21.50
N GLU A 343 18.16 -6.73 -21.44
CA GLU A 343 17.92 -8.07 -21.96
C GLU A 343 16.96 -8.93 -21.12
N LEU A 344 16.65 -8.50 -19.90
CA LEU A 344 15.71 -9.15 -18.98
C LEU A 344 14.39 -8.39 -18.80
N VAL A 345 14.18 -7.34 -19.57
CA VAL A 345 12.86 -6.68 -19.60
C VAL A 345 11.82 -7.62 -20.23
N ASN A 346 10.56 -7.32 -19.99
CA ASN A 346 9.42 -8.11 -20.41
C ASN A 346 9.25 -9.43 -19.62
N VAL A 347 8.13 -10.09 -19.79
CA VAL A 347 7.78 -11.36 -19.14
C VAL A 347 8.28 -12.50 -20.04
N GLN A 348 9.54 -12.94 -19.83
CA GLN A 348 10.16 -14.00 -20.65
C GLN A 348 9.89 -15.38 -20.08
N CYS A 349 10.45 -16.41 -20.74
CA CYS A 349 10.18 -17.83 -20.46
C CYS A 349 10.35 -18.22 -18.98
N GLU A 350 11.40 -17.75 -18.32
CA GLU A 350 11.68 -18.09 -16.92
C GLU A 350 10.67 -17.52 -15.92
N CYS A 351 9.85 -16.52 -16.30
CA CYS A 351 8.76 -16.05 -15.46
C CYS A 351 7.69 -17.13 -15.23
N CYS A 352 7.49 -17.97 -16.23
CA CYS A 352 6.50 -19.05 -16.20
C CYS A 352 7.12 -20.42 -15.94
N HIS A 353 8.29 -20.68 -16.49
CA HIS A 353 8.92 -22.00 -16.44
C HIS A 353 9.96 -22.16 -15.32
N GLY A 354 10.29 -21.08 -14.62
CA GLY A 354 11.34 -21.08 -13.59
C GLY A 354 12.74 -21.04 -14.21
N SER A 355 13.78 -21.11 -13.37
CA SER A 355 15.16 -21.04 -13.85
C SER A 355 15.50 -22.24 -14.75
N ALA A 356 15.97 -21.95 -15.94
CA ALA A 356 16.39 -22.94 -16.92
C ALA A 356 17.91 -23.19 -16.90
N LYS A 357 18.63 -22.72 -15.89
CA LYS A 357 20.10 -22.85 -15.80
C LYS A 357 20.56 -24.29 -15.92
N GLU A 358 20.00 -25.20 -15.12
CA GLU A 358 20.35 -26.64 -15.15
C GLU A 358 19.83 -27.33 -16.43
N HIS A 359 18.76 -26.81 -17.02
CA HIS A 359 18.29 -27.28 -18.31
C HIS A 359 19.32 -27.00 -19.42
N LEU A 360 19.88 -25.80 -19.45
CA LEU A 360 20.88 -25.44 -20.44
C LEU A 360 22.22 -26.15 -20.23
N SER A 361 22.66 -26.37 -18.97
CA SER A 361 23.93 -27.04 -18.69
C SER A 361 23.87 -28.55 -18.82
N ASP A 362 22.81 -29.17 -18.32
CA ASP A 362 22.73 -30.61 -18.09
C ASP A 362 21.49 -31.26 -18.73
N MET A 363 20.72 -30.54 -19.53
CA MET A 363 19.45 -30.97 -20.13
C MET A 363 18.43 -31.48 -19.10
N LYS A 364 18.49 -31.02 -17.84
CA LYS A 364 17.53 -31.39 -16.80
C LYS A 364 16.15 -30.78 -17.10
N PRO A 365 15.05 -31.41 -16.65
CA PRO A 365 13.74 -30.82 -16.77
C PRO A 365 13.66 -29.42 -16.11
N ILE A 366 12.95 -28.50 -16.75
CA ILE A 366 12.68 -27.17 -16.15
C ILE A 366 11.74 -27.30 -14.94
N PRO A 367 11.81 -26.40 -13.95
CA PRO A 367 11.01 -26.49 -12.72
C PRO A 367 9.50 -26.51 -12.94
N THR A 368 9.00 -25.77 -13.93
CA THR A 368 7.57 -25.64 -14.22
C THR A 368 7.29 -25.91 -15.70
N PRO A 369 7.29 -27.20 -16.16
CA PRO A 369 7.04 -27.50 -17.57
C PRO A 369 5.65 -27.06 -18.07
N LYS A 370 4.66 -27.07 -17.14
CA LYS A 370 3.28 -26.66 -17.42
C LYS A 370 2.87 -25.59 -16.40
N PRO A 371 2.96 -24.30 -16.75
CA PRO A 371 2.51 -23.23 -15.87
C PRO A 371 1.04 -23.36 -15.50
N THR A 372 0.71 -23.04 -14.26
CA THR A 372 -0.66 -23.16 -13.72
C THR A 372 -1.26 -21.77 -13.49
N MET A 373 -2.58 -21.69 -13.34
CA MET A 373 -3.29 -20.47 -13.01
C MET A 373 -2.74 -19.79 -11.75
N ALA A 374 -2.34 -20.55 -10.74
CA ALA A 374 -1.75 -20.04 -9.50
C ALA A 374 -0.47 -19.19 -9.74
N LEU A 375 0.24 -19.45 -10.83
CA LEU A 375 1.39 -18.64 -11.22
C LEU A 375 0.92 -17.33 -11.91
N CYS A 376 -0.08 -17.42 -12.77
CA CYS A 376 -0.59 -16.27 -13.52
C CYS A 376 -1.14 -15.18 -12.59
N VAL A 377 -1.90 -15.55 -11.55
CA VAL A 377 -2.52 -14.61 -10.61
C VAL A 377 -1.52 -13.86 -9.73
N LYS A 378 -0.23 -14.24 -9.72
CA LYS A 378 0.82 -13.46 -9.06
C LYS A 378 1.02 -12.09 -9.69
N CYS A 379 0.79 -11.97 -11.01
CA CYS A 379 0.88 -10.73 -11.76
C CYS A 379 -0.49 -10.22 -12.20
N HIS A 380 -1.40 -11.11 -12.57
CA HIS A 380 -2.78 -10.80 -12.97
C HIS A 380 -3.70 -10.79 -11.75
N THR A 381 -3.45 -9.85 -10.85
CA THR A 381 -4.26 -9.67 -9.63
C THR A 381 -5.59 -8.97 -9.94
N PRO A 382 -6.67 -9.16 -9.13
CA PRO A 382 -7.97 -8.54 -9.39
C PRO A 382 -7.95 -7.01 -9.50
N ASP A 383 -7.05 -6.35 -8.77
CA ASP A 383 -6.88 -4.90 -8.82
C ASP A 383 -6.13 -4.41 -10.07
N ARG A 384 -5.37 -5.28 -10.75
CA ARG A 384 -4.63 -4.96 -11.98
C ARG A 384 -5.33 -5.49 -13.24
N CYS A 385 -5.95 -6.66 -13.12
CA CYS A 385 -6.60 -7.37 -14.22
C CYS A 385 -7.94 -7.93 -13.75
N PRO A 386 -8.94 -7.09 -13.46
CA PRO A 386 -10.18 -7.49 -12.80
C PRO A 386 -11.01 -8.54 -13.56
N THR A 387 -10.83 -8.67 -14.87
CA THR A 387 -11.51 -9.66 -15.70
C THR A 387 -10.70 -10.91 -15.95
N PHE A 388 -9.44 -10.99 -15.46
CA PHE A 388 -8.53 -12.08 -15.82
C PHE A 388 -9.07 -13.47 -15.48
N GLU A 389 -9.62 -13.66 -14.29
CA GLU A 389 -10.17 -14.96 -13.88
C GLU A 389 -11.34 -15.42 -14.76
N ALA A 390 -12.20 -14.48 -15.16
CA ALA A 390 -13.34 -14.77 -16.04
C ALA A 390 -12.88 -15.13 -17.46
N ASP A 391 -11.81 -14.48 -17.94
CA ASP A 391 -11.28 -14.68 -19.30
C ASP A 391 -10.10 -15.66 -19.34
N ALA A 392 -9.73 -16.25 -18.21
CA ALA A 392 -8.48 -17.02 -18.03
C ALA A 392 -8.24 -18.09 -19.10
N LYS A 393 -9.26 -18.90 -19.44
CA LYS A 393 -9.13 -19.93 -20.47
C LYS A 393 -8.76 -19.34 -21.82
N LYS A 394 -9.41 -18.25 -22.22
CA LYS A 394 -9.18 -17.56 -23.51
C LYS A 394 -7.80 -16.92 -23.56
N VAL A 395 -7.36 -16.35 -22.43
CA VAL A 395 -6.05 -15.68 -22.32
C VAL A 395 -4.92 -16.72 -22.31
N MET A 396 -5.09 -17.84 -21.61
CA MET A 396 -4.10 -18.92 -21.58
C MET A 396 -3.91 -19.57 -22.96
N GLU A 397 -4.94 -19.70 -23.78
CA GLU A 397 -4.80 -20.23 -25.14
C GLU A 397 -3.88 -19.37 -26.01
N LYS A 398 -3.78 -18.06 -25.76
CA LYS A 398 -2.88 -17.16 -26.52
C LYS A 398 -1.40 -17.39 -26.21
N ILE A 399 -1.06 -17.88 -25.04
CA ILE A 399 0.32 -18.09 -24.58
C ILE A 399 0.73 -19.56 -24.58
N LYS A 400 -0.21 -20.48 -24.87
CA LYS A 400 0.03 -21.92 -24.91
C LYS A 400 0.86 -22.28 -26.14
N HIS A 401 1.96 -22.99 -25.94
CA HIS A 401 2.86 -23.50 -26.97
C HIS A 401 3.32 -24.90 -26.69
#